data_014aef449f73f61f7da628ae4fba34bd
#
_entry.id   014aef449f73f61f7da628ae4fba34bd
#
_cell.length_a   1.000
_cell.length_b   1.000
_cell.length_c   1.000
_cell.angle_alpha   90.00
_cell.angle_beta   90.00
_cell.angle_gamma   90.00
#
_symmetry.space_group_name_H-M   'P 1'
#
loop_
_entity.id
_entity.type
_entity.pdbx_description
1 polymer ?
#
loop_
_entity_poly.entity_id
_entity_poly.type
_entity_poly.pdbx_seq_one_letter_code
_entity_poly.pdbx_strand_id
1 'polypeptide(L)'
;GEGDGKPTVGEPKLDGKDLDEMVPITTAFGVYDITNPSAVDTLVEQDFIELIVRRAGTQPDTVANLKLDQDGGRDFFDGMRLNIENDWSITRISSRSNWNQIHPESPNNYAYVFETFRAANIYTKGIGFPINYGIAFMDTTNGMSSPLTLYRSNPDGSQGAALNIGAVKTNFKVINKVTGQEAPYAFLDSPLRPSFVTAGFLSNLDRIILFEKVGNNNLVTWGLSFFGNDTTAHKPRAGDSLNIVTTFPFSSKDEFRLTSKATKVDDKAAAALLDLIKVVPNPYVAAAQWEPRNPFDTGRGPRELHFTHLPLKCTIRIYTVQGEHVATVEHNSTFEDGTAEWDMLTKDKLDIAYGIYVYHIDAPGIGEKVGKFAVIK
;
A
#
# COMPACT_ATOMS: atom_id res chain seq x y z
N GLY A 1 -29.77 -4.52 -5.59
CA GLY A 1 -29.76 -3.08 -5.64
C GLY A 1 -28.50 -2.50 -5.05
N GLU A 2 -28.25 -1.25 -5.27
CA GLU A 2 -27.05 -0.54 -4.78
C GLU A 2 -26.91 -0.70 -3.25
N GLY A 3 -25.84 -1.29 -2.78
CA GLY A 3 -25.52 -1.48 -1.37
C GLY A 3 -26.11 -2.72 -0.68
N ASP A 4 -26.72 -3.65 -1.41
CA ASP A 4 -27.25 -4.90 -0.83
C ASP A 4 -26.25 -6.08 -0.87
N GLY A 5 -25.04 -5.86 -1.42
CA GLY A 5 -23.99 -6.86 -1.55
C GLY A 5 -24.29 -7.92 -2.61
N LYS A 6 -25.22 -7.64 -3.54
CA LYS A 6 -25.55 -8.55 -4.65
C LYS A 6 -25.42 -7.81 -5.97
N PRO A 7 -24.41 -8.14 -6.79
CA PRO A 7 -24.26 -7.53 -8.10
C PRO A 7 -25.50 -7.81 -8.96
N THR A 8 -26.24 -6.78 -9.29
CA THR A 8 -27.40 -6.89 -10.17
C THR A 8 -27.12 -6.26 -11.52
N VAL A 9 -27.61 -6.89 -12.59
CA VAL A 9 -27.47 -6.38 -13.96
C VAL A 9 -28.07 -4.98 -14.05
N GLY A 10 -27.23 -3.99 -14.37
CA GLY A 10 -27.63 -2.59 -14.49
C GLY A 10 -27.34 -1.72 -13.28
N GLU A 11 -26.64 -2.23 -12.28
CA GLU A 11 -26.19 -1.47 -11.14
C GLU A 11 -25.17 -0.41 -11.55
N PRO A 12 -25.37 0.89 -11.21
CA PRO A 12 -24.57 1.96 -11.75
C PRO A 12 -23.19 2.08 -11.13
N LYS A 13 -22.97 1.45 -9.97
CA LYS A 13 -21.68 1.46 -9.25
C LYS A 13 -21.44 0.10 -8.62
N LEU A 14 -20.25 -0.42 -8.86
CA LEU A 14 -19.70 -1.52 -8.07
C LEU A 14 -19.17 -0.90 -6.77
N ASP A 15 -19.77 -1.24 -5.66
CA ASP A 15 -19.24 -0.88 -4.35
C ASP A 15 -18.30 -1.97 -3.80
N GLY A 16 -17.71 -1.73 -2.61
CA GLY A 16 -16.78 -2.67 -2.01
C GLY A 16 -17.39 -4.04 -1.71
N LYS A 17 -18.70 -4.12 -1.47
CA LYS A 17 -19.41 -5.37 -1.21
C LYS A 17 -19.65 -6.17 -2.48
N ASP A 18 -19.97 -5.50 -3.60
CA ASP A 18 -20.09 -6.16 -4.89
C ASP A 18 -18.76 -6.75 -5.37
N LEU A 19 -17.65 -6.08 -5.06
CA LEU A 19 -16.32 -6.57 -5.38
C LEU A 19 -15.98 -7.87 -4.64
N ASP A 20 -16.41 -8.04 -3.41
CA ASP A 20 -16.18 -9.27 -2.62
C ASP A 20 -16.82 -10.51 -3.23
N GLU A 21 -17.97 -10.36 -3.89
CA GLU A 21 -18.67 -11.47 -4.53
C GLU A 21 -18.09 -11.82 -5.91
N MET A 22 -17.60 -10.82 -6.64
CA MET A 22 -17.12 -10.96 -8.01
C MET A 22 -15.61 -11.12 -8.10
N VAL A 23 -14.87 -10.49 -7.19
CA VAL A 23 -13.42 -10.51 -7.12
C VAL A 23 -13.02 -11.00 -5.73
N PRO A 24 -12.07 -11.93 -5.59
CA PRO A 24 -11.68 -12.47 -4.29
C PRO A 24 -10.83 -11.45 -3.50
N ILE A 25 -11.47 -10.38 -3.05
CA ILE A 25 -10.90 -9.33 -2.20
C ILE A 25 -11.50 -9.49 -0.81
N THR A 26 -10.68 -9.39 0.24
CA THR A 26 -11.21 -9.42 1.60
C THR A 26 -11.54 -8.01 2.09
N THR A 27 -12.65 -7.88 2.81
CA THR A 27 -13.10 -6.67 3.50
C THR A 27 -12.74 -6.67 4.97
N ALA A 28 -12.27 -7.78 5.51
CA ALA A 28 -11.91 -7.93 6.91
C ALA A 28 -10.55 -8.60 7.08
N PHE A 29 -9.94 -8.42 8.23
CA PHE A 29 -8.70 -9.09 8.61
C PHE A 29 -8.67 -9.41 10.11
N GLY A 30 -7.81 -10.34 10.49
CA GLY A 30 -7.53 -10.68 11.89
C GLY A 30 -6.03 -10.72 12.16
N VAL A 31 -5.65 -10.33 13.36
CA VAL A 31 -4.29 -10.49 13.88
C VAL A 31 -4.35 -11.39 15.10
N TYR A 32 -3.53 -12.42 15.09
CA TYR A 32 -3.56 -13.46 16.11
C TYR A 32 -2.15 -13.71 16.66
N ASP A 33 -2.05 -13.83 17.98
CA ASP A 33 -0.85 -14.39 18.60
C ASP A 33 -0.89 -15.92 18.54
N ILE A 34 0.02 -16.49 17.80
CA ILE A 34 0.17 -17.94 17.61
C ILE A 34 1.40 -18.51 18.33
N THR A 35 1.97 -17.77 19.25
CA THR A 35 3.13 -18.21 20.06
C THR A 35 2.83 -19.50 20.79
N ASN A 36 1.60 -19.65 21.27
CA ASN A 36 1.08 -20.92 21.79
C ASN A 36 0.04 -21.52 20.84
N PRO A 37 0.39 -22.52 20.01
CA PRO A 37 -0.54 -23.11 19.05
C PRO A 37 -1.79 -23.77 19.67
N SER A 38 -1.72 -24.11 20.98
CA SER A 38 -2.85 -24.69 21.71
C SER A 38 -3.80 -23.66 22.33
N ALA A 39 -3.41 -22.38 22.30
CA ALA A 39 -4.19 -21.27 22.83
C ALA A 39 -3.86 -20.02 21.99
N VAL A 40 -4.46 -19.96 20.80
CA VAL A 40 -4.35 -18.78 19.92
C VAL A 40 -5.10 -17.62 20.54
N ASP A 41 -4.44 -16.50 20.72
CA ASP A 41 -5.06 -15.29 21.22
C ASP A 41 -5.38 -14.33 20.06
N THR A 42 -6.62 -13.83 20.05
CA THR A 42 -7.08 -12.88 19.04
C THR A 42 -6.73 -11.46 19.51
N LEU A 43 -5.79 -10.83 18.84
CA LEU A 43 -5.36 -9.48 19.15
C LEU A 43 -6.30 -8.44 18.53
N VAL A 44 -6.66 -8.64 17.26
CA VAL A 44 -7.58 -7.77 16.51
C VAL A 44 -8.39 -8.60 15.53
N GLU A 45 -9.68 -8.30 15.41
CA GLU A 45 -10.53 -8.68 14.28
C GLU A 45 -11.38 -7.46 13.92
N GLN A 46 -11.27 -7.00 12.68
CA GLN A 46 -12.03 -5.83 12.23
C GLN A 46 -12.17 -5.78 10.71
N ASP A 47 -13.14 -4.99 10.26
CA ASP A 47 -13.29 -4.65 8.87
C ASP A 47 -12.26 -3.59 8.45
N PHE A 48 -11.88 -3.60 7.17
CA PHE A 48 -11.11 -2.52 6.60
C PHE A 48 -11.93 -1.23 6.59
N ILE A 49 -11.33 -0.12 6.98
CA ILE A 49 -11.95 1.20 6.90
C ILE A 49 -11.72 1.75 5.49
N GLU A 50 -12.79 2.07 4.78
CA GLU A 50 -12.72 2.78 3.51
C GLU A 50 -12.16 4.20 3.73
N LEU A 51 -11.01 4.48 3.12
CA LEU A 51 -10.52 5.84 2.99
C LEU A 51 -10.64 6.29 1.53
N ILE A 52 -11.43 7.33 1.32
CA ILE A 52 -11.50 7.99 0.01
C ILE A 52 -10.25 8.88 -0.13
N VAL A 53 -9.26 8.41 -0.88
CA VAL A 53 -8.08 9.19 -1.20
C VAL A 53 -8.34 10.00 -2.47
N ARG A 54 -8.43 11.32 -2.34
CA ARG A 54 -8.47 12.23 -3.48
C ARG A 54 -7.05 12.53 -3.93
N ARG A 55 -6.60 11.91 -5.00
CA ARG A 55 -5.39 12.35 -5.71
C ARG A 55 -5.73 13.55 -6.57
N ALA A 56 -4.90 14.60 -6.52
CA ALA A 56 -5.10 15.80 -7.34
C ALA A 56 -5.19 15.45 -8.83
N GLY A 57 -6.32 15.78 -9.48
CA GLY A 57 -6.53 15.59 -10.91
C GLY A 57 -7.15 14.26 -11.34
N THR A 58 -7.52 13.36 -10.41
CA THR A 58 -8.20 12.10 -10.70
C THR A 58 -9.56 12.00 -10.01
N GLN A 59 -10.42 11.08 -10.45
CA GLN A 59 -11.60 10.67 -9.68
C GLN A 59 -11.13 10.10 -8.33
N PRO A 60 -11.91 10.28 -7.25
CA PRO A 60 -11.56 9.72 -5.96
C PRO A 60 -11.40 8.20 -6.08
N ASP A 61 -10.20 7.70 -5.74
CA ASP A 61 -9.95 6.27 -5.57
C ASP A 61 -10.32 5.90 -4.14
N THR A 62 -11.08 4.85 -3.97
CA THR A 62 -11.33 4.25 -2.68
C THR A 62 -10.13 3.36 -2.34
N VAL A 63 -9.32 3.81 -1.41
CA VAL A 63 -8.24 3.00 -0.84
C VAL A 63 -8.73 2.52 0.51
N ALA A 64 -8.86 1.22 0.68
CA ALA A 64 -9.07 0.64 1.98
C ALA A 64 -7.78 0.75 2.78
N ASN A 65 -7.71 1.74 3.62
CA ASN A 65 -6.59 1.95 4.53
C ASN A 65 -6.98 1.47 5.91
N LEU A 66 -6.13 0.62 6.44
CA LEU A 66 -6.20 0.21 7.80
C LEU A 66 -5.37 1.15 8.63
N LYS A 67 -6.00 2.11 9.26
CA LYS A 67 -5.45 2.61 10.50
C LYS A 67 -5.90 1.68 11.60
N LEU A 68 -5.03 0.78 12.01
CA LEU A 68 -5.08 0.18 13.32
C LEU A 68 -4.97 1.35 14.30
N ASP A 69 -6.13 1.81 14.74
CA ASP A 69 -6.30 2.76 15.82
C ASP A 69 -6.35 4.26 15.48
N GLN A 70 -7.57 4.79 15.60
CA GLN A 70 -7.80 6.22 15.83
C GLN A 70 -7.79 6.58 17.33
N ASP A 71 -7.75 5.58 18.24
CA ASP A 71 -7.90 5.75 19.68
C ASP A 71 -6.62 5.51 20.51
N GLY A 72 -5.45 5.59 19.87
CA GLY A 72 -4.17 5.74 20.56
C GLY A 72 -3.65 4.51 21.30
N GLY A 73 -3.29 3.42 20.63
CA GLY A 73 -2.40 2.51 21.30
C GLY A 73 -2.43 1.02 20.98
N ARG A 74 -3.17 0.56 19.98
CA ARG A 74 -3.26 -0.88 19.68
C ARG A 74 -2.53 -1.34 18.43
N ASP A 75 -1.86 -0.47 17.72
CA ASP A 75 -1.05 -0.79 16.54
C ASP A 75 0.35 -1.33 16.89
N PHE A 76 0.66 -1.49 18.17
CA PHE A 76 1.91 -2.07 18.65
C PHE A 76 1.68 -3.45 19.25
N PHE A 77 2.26 -4.46 18.62
CA PHE A 77 2.32 -5.83 19.12
C PHE A 77 3.78 -6.14 19.46
N ASP A 78 4.08 -6.40 20.72
CA ASP A 78 5.43 -6.72 21.19
C ASP A 78 6.52 -5.75 20.72
N GLY A 79 6.22 -4.44 20.70
CA GLY A 79 7.14 -3.40 20.24
C GLY A 79 7.23 -3.26 18.72
N MET A 80 6.38 -3.94 17.95
CA MET A 80 6.29 -3.79 16.50
C MET A 80 5.03 -3.03 16.11
N ARG A 81 5.19 -2.07 15.20
CA ARG A 81 4.06 -1.42 14.56
C ARG A 81 3.64 -2.21 13.33
N LEU A 82 2.38 -2.61 13.28
CA LEU A 82 1.79 -3.25 12.12
C LEU A 82 1.02 -2.21 11.33
N ASN A 83 1.40 -2.02 10.06
CA ASN A 83 0.64 -1.22 9.11
C ASN A 83 0.16 -2.14 7.98
N ILE A 84 -1.16 -2.23 7.77
CA ILE A 84 -1.75 -3.05 6.73
C ILE A 84 -2.52 -2.12 5.79
N GLU A 85 -2.15 -2.11 4.52
CA GLU A 85 -2.86 -1.40 3.46
C GLU A 85 -3.36 -2.41 2.44
N ASN A 86 -4.66 -2.38 2.14
CA ASN A 86 -5.26 -3.16 1.06
C ASN A 86 -5.77 -2.21 -0.01
N ASP A 87 -4.99 -2.00 -1.08
CA ASP A 87 -5.40 -1.18 -2.22
C ASP A 87 -6.31 -2.02 -3.14
N TRP A 88 -7.58 -1.69 -3.15
CA TRP A 88 -8.58 -2.36 -3.99
C TRP A 88 -8.51 -1.94 -5.45
N SER A 89 -7.72 -0.94 -5.78
CA SER A 89 -7.50 -0.51 -7.17
C SER A 89 -6.67 -1.56 -7.91
N ILE A 90 -7.32 -2.37 -8.73
CA ILE A 90 -6.62 -3.36 -9.55
C ILE A 90 -6.09 -2.67 -10.80
N THR A 91 -4.78 -2.57 -10.91
CA THR A 91 -4.09 -1.90 -12.01
C THR A 91 -2.96 -2.76 -12.56
N ARG A 92 -2.49 -2.43 -13.77
CA ARG A 92 -1.31 -3.05 -14.33
C ARG A 92 -0.03 -2.55 -13.65
N ILE A 93 0.83 -3.46 -13.25
CA ILE A 93 2.18 -3.15 -12.77
C ILE A 93 3.11 -3.03 -13.98
N SER A 94 3.34 -1.79 -14.44
CA SER A 94 4.10 -1.53 -15.67
C SER A 94 5.54 -2.05 -15.63
N SER A 95 6.21 -1.95 -14.49
CA SER A 95 7.59 -2.42 -14.30
C SER A 95 7.75 -3.95 -14.38
N ARG A 96 6.66 -4.69 -14.22
CA ARG A 96 6.64 -6.17 -14.26
C ARG A 96 5.93 -6.73 -15.48
N SER A 97 5.30 -5.86 -16.30
CA SER A 97 4.57 -6.24 -17.50
C SER A 97 5.42 -5.96 -18.73
N ASN A 98 5.85 -6.99 -19.41
CA ASN A 98 6.83 -6.88 -20.50
C ASN A 98 6.67 -7.95 -21.57
N TRP A 99 7.24 -7.68 -22.74
CA TRP A 99 7.49 -8.67 -23.75
C TRP A 99 8.62 -9.61 -23.31
N ASN A 100 8.40 -10.91 -23.48
CA ASN A 100 9.45 -11.92 -23.49
C ASN A 100 9.65 -12.35 -24.95
N GLN A 101 10.74 -11.94 -25.57
CA GLN A 101 11.04 -12.13 -26.98
C GLN A 101 12.21 -13.10 -27.10
N ILE A 102 11.99 -14.18 -27.83
CA ILE A 102 13.02 -15.19 -28.03
C ILE A 102 13.79 -15.01 -29.38
N HIS A 103 13.47 -13.96 -30.13
CA HIS A 103 14.07 -13.63 -31.42
C HIS A 103 14.81 -12.29 -31.33
N PRO A 104 15.99 -12.24 -30.68
CA PRO A 104 16.73 -10.99 -30.47
C PRO A 104 17.24 -10.36 -31.79
N GLU A 105 17.41 -11.16 -32.86
CA GLU A 105 17.80 -10.71 -34.17
C GLU A 105 16.73 -9.92 -34.93
N SER A 106 15.48 -10.05 -34.48
CA SER A 106 14.31 -9.40 -35.07
C SER A 106 13.22 -9.26 -34.04
N PRO A 107 13.43 -8.42 -33.00
CA PRO A 107 12.50 -8.27 -31.92
C PRO A 107 11.21 -7.63 -32.44
N ASN A 108 10.05 -8.08 -31.91
CA ASN A 108 8.81 -7.40 -32.19
C ASN A 108 8.82 -6.00 -31.54
N ASN A 109 8.24 -5.02 -32.21
CA ASN A 109 8.19 -3.65 -31.73
C ASN A 109 6.76 -3.11 -31.57
N TYR A 110 5.79 -4.01 -31.40
CA TYR A 110 4.44 -3.61 -31.01
C TYR A 110 4.44 -3.02 -29.59
N ALA A 111 4.02 -1.77 -29.48
CA ALA A 111 3.58 -1.21 -28.21
C ALA A 111 2.17 -1.72 -27.89
N TYR A 112 1.79 -1.68 -26.62
CA TYR A 112 0.46 -2.11 -26.18
C TYR A 112 -0.08 -1.22 -25.08
N VAL A 113 -1.43 -1.15 -25.01
CA VAL A 113 -2.18 -0.58 -23.90
C VAL A 113 -3.02 -1.70 -23.28
N PHE A 114 -2.91 -1.85 -21.98
CA PHE A 114 -3.70 -2.76 -21.17
C PHE A 114 -4.41 -1.95 -20.08
N GLU A 115 -5.71 -1.93 -20.12
CA GLU A 115 -6.57 -1.13 -19.24
C GLU A 115 -7.90 -1.85 -19.01
N THR A 116 -8.67 -1.45 -18.02
CA THR A 116 -10.06 -1.93 -17.90
C THR A 116 -10.82 -1.66 -19.19
N PHE A 117 -11.54 -2.68 -19.68
CA PHE A 117 -12.19 -2.58 -20.98
C PHE A 117 -13.18 -1.42 -21.04
N ARG A 118 -12.94 -0.52 -21.98
CA ARG A 118 -13.84 0.58 -22.34
C ARG A 118 -13.80 0.79 -23.85
N ALA A 119 -14.93 1.06 -24.44
CA ALA A 119 -15.00 1.44 -25.86
C ALA A 119 -16.12 2.46 -26.06
N ALA A 120 -15.90 3.35 -27.04
CA ALA A 120 -16.95 4.30 -27.44
C ALA A 120 -18.21 3.56 -27.91
N ASN A 121 -19.36 4.07 -27.55
CA ASN A 121 -20.67 3.50 -27.90
C ASN A 121 -20.93 2.06 -27.38
N ILE A 122 -20.11 1.57 -26.44
CA ILE A 122 -20.33 0.31 -25.74
C ILE A 122 -20.73 0.59 -24.30
N TYR A 123 -21.90 0.09 -23.91
CA TYR A 123 -22.44 0.20 -22.56
C TYR A 123 -21.65 -0.70 -21.59
N THR A 124 -21.36 -1.95 -22.04
CA THR A 124 -20.59 -2.91 -21.25
C THR A 124 -19.21 -2.34 -20.95
N LYS A 125 -18.88 -2.22 -19.67
CA LYS A 125 -17.57 -1.77 -19.19
C LYS A 125 -16.89 -2.91 -18.46
N GLY A 126 -15.57 -2.96 -18.58
CA GLY A 126 -14.76 -3.89 -17.82
C GLY A 126 -14.51 -3.37 -16.40
N ILE A 127 -14.25 -4.31 -15.52
CA ILE A 127 -13.76 -4.05 -14.17
C ILE A 127 -12.32 -4.54 -14.04
N GLY A 128 -11.55 -3.96 -13.12
CA GLY A 128 -10.26 -4.50 -12.75
C GLY A 128 -10.43 -5.88 -12.13
N PHE A 129 -9.62 -6.85 -12.58
CA PHE A 129 -9.65 -8.21 -12.04
C PHE A 129 -8.22 -8.68 -11.75
N PRO A 130 -7.92 -9.22 -10.53
CA PRO A 130 -6.56 -9.50 -10.09
C PRO A 130 -6.04 -10.82 -10.67
N ILE A 131 -5.67 -10.82 -11.94
CA ILE A 131 -5.07 -11.97 -12.63
C ILE A 131 -3.87 -11.53 -13.43
N ASN A 132 -2.79 -12.27 -13.34
CA ASN A 132 -1.65 -12.14 -14.24
C ASN A 132 -1.90 -12.95 -15.50
N TYR A 133 -1.70 -12.34 -16.65
CA TYR A 133 -1.90 -12.97 -17.95
C TYR A 133 -0.58 -13.17 -18.70
N GLY A 134 -0.50 -14.25 -19.45
CA GLY A 134 0.52 -14.47 -20.47
C GLY A 134 -0.16 -14.62 -21.82
N ILE A 135 0.27 -13.86 -22.82
CA ILE A 135 -0.20 -14.04 -24.19
C ILE A 135 0.93 -14.70 -24.96
N ALA A 136 0.73 -15.96 -25.32
CA ALA A 136 1.72 -16.78 -26.00
C ALA A 136 1.41 -16.80 -27.49
N PHE A 137 2.38 -16.45 -28.34
CA PHE A 137 2.24 -16.36 -29.79
C PHE A 137 2.70 -17.63 -30.51
N MET A 138 2.10 -17.87 -31.66
CA MET A 138 2.32 -19.03 -32.52
C MET A 138 2.42 -18.60 -33.97
N ASP A 139 3.05 -19.40 -34.83
CA ASP A 139 3.13 -19.16 -36.29
C ASP A 139 1.87 -19.63 -37.02
N THR A 140 0.95 -20.25 -36.33
CA THR A 140 -0.30 -20.80 -36.89
C THR A 140 -1.50 -20.37 -36.01
N THR A 141 -2.69 -20.38 -36.57
CA THR A 141 -3.93 -20.04 -35.88
C THR A 141 -4.49 -21.22 -35.07
N ASN A 142 -3.71 -21.73 -34.14
CA ASN A 142 -4.07 -22.84 -33.26
C ASN A 142 -4.72 -22.41 -31.92
N GLY A 143 -4.80 -21.09 -31.67
CA GLY A 143 -5.60 -20.52 -30.59
C GLY A 143 -7.06 -20.41 -31.00
N MET A 144 -7.94 -20.29 -30.02
CA MET A 144 -9.37 -20.08 -30.24
C MET A 144 -9.89 -19.07 -29.22
N SER A 145 -10.44 -17.97 -29.72
CA SER A 145 -11.14 -17.02 -28.85
C SER A 145 -12.51 -17.56 -28.43
N SER A 146 -13.07 -17.01 -27.38
CA SER A 146 -14.39 -17.36 -26.87
C SER A 146 -15.42 -16.36 -27.38
N PRO A 147 -16.69 -16.78 -27.59
CA PRO A 147 -17.76 -15.85 -27.90
C PRO A 147 -18.04 -14.94 -26.70
N LEU A 148 -18.37 -13.68 -26.99
CA LEU A 148 -18.71 -12.69 -25.98
C LEU A 148 -19.84 -11.81 -26.46
N THR A 149 -20.82 -11.53 -25.60
CA THR A 149 -21.86 -10.55 -25.85
C THR A 149 -21.55 -9.26 -25.08
N LEU A 150 -21.45 -8.17 -25.79
CA LEU A 150 -21.38 -6.82 -25.26
C LEU A 150 -22.71 -6.10 -25.55
N TYR A 151 -22.96 -4.99 -24.88
CA TYR A 151 -24.13 -4.17 -25.14
C TYR A 151 -23.69 -2.79 -25.63
N ARG A 152 -24.42 -2.25 -26.61
CA ARG A 152 -24.21 -0.89 -27.10
C ARG A 152 -24.78 0.12 -26.10
N SER A 153 -24.27 1.35 -26.13
CA SER A 153 -24.91 2.45 -25.41
C SER A 153 -25.99 3.08 -26.30
N ASN A 154 -27.14 3.35 -25.73
CA ASN A 154 -28.14 4.23 -26.35
C ASN A 154 -27.69 5.69 -26.22
N PRO A 155 -28.29 6.63 -27.00
CA PRO A 155 -27.97 8.06 -26.88
C PRO A 155 -28.22 8.67 -25.50
N ASP A 156 -29.14 8.09 -24.72
CA ASP A 156 -29.46 8.49 -23.35
C ASP A 156 -28.51 7.87 -22.30
N GLY A 157 -27.52 7.08 -22.75
CA GLY A 157 -26.55 6.41 -21.88
C GLY A 157 -27.04 5.08 -21.32
N SER A 158 -28.25 4.65 -21.61
CA SER A 158 -28.80 3.35 -21.19
C SER A 158 -28.23 2.19 -22.01
N GLN A 159 -28.49 0.96 -21.54
CA GLN A 159 -28.13 -0.26 -22.25
C GLN A 159 -28.97 -0.41 -23.53
N GLY A 160 -28.28 -0.55 -24.65
CA GLY A 160 -28.87 -0.75 -25.96
C GLY A 160 -28.78 -2.20 -26.47
N ALA A 161 -28.77 -2.34 -27.78
CA ALA A 161 -28.77 -3.63 -28.45
C ALA A 161 -27.49 -4.47 -28.15
N ALA A 162 -27.65 -5.78 -28.10
CA ALA A 162 -26.55 -6.72 -27.97
C ALA A 162 -25.61 -6.67 -29.20
N LEU A 163 -24.33 -6.73 -28.93
CA LEU A 163 -23.25 -6.91 -29.90
C LEU A 163 -22.58 -8.26 -29.63
N ASN A 164 -22.84 -9.22 -30.50
CA ASN A 164 -22.27 -10.57 -30.34
C ASN A 164 -20.96 -10.66 -31.10
N ILE A 165 -19.90 -11.01 -30.38
CA ILE A 165 -18.56 -11.30 -30.90
C ILE A 165 -18.45 -12.82 -30.96
N GLY A 166 -18.28 -13.34 -32.18
CA GLY A 166 -18.11 -14.77 -32.43
C GLY A 166 -16.71 -15.26 -32.04
N ALA A 167 -16.57 -16.55 -31.83
CA ALA A 167 -15.29 -17.18 -31.67
C ALA A 167 -14.53 -17.20 -33.00
N VAL A 168 -13.22 -16.89 -32.96
CA VAL A 168 -12.34 -16.92 -34.13
C VAL A 168 -11.03 -17.65 -33.77
N LYS A 169 -10.40 -18.24 -34.77
CA LYS A 169 -9.06 -18.81 -34.61
C LYS A 169 -8.04 -17.70 -34.51
N THR A 170 -7.07 -17.84 -33.61
CA THR A 170 -6.03 -16.84 -33.36
C THR A 170 -4.62 -17.45 -33.40
N ASN A 171 -3.62 -16.64 -33.74
CA ASN A 171 -2.22 -17.04 -33.63
C ASN A 171 -1.61 -16.85 -32.25
N PHE A 172 -2.46 -16.73 -31.23
CA PHE A 172 -2.05 -16.63 -29.84
C PHE A 172 -3.04 -17.32 -28.92
N LYS A 173 -2.61 -17.58 -27.70
CA LYS A 173 -3.42 -18.05 -26.57
C LYS A 173 -3.21 -17.12 -25.40
N VAL A 174 -4.25 -16.94 -24.60
CA VAL A 174 -4.18 -16.21 -23.34
C VAL A 174 -4.15 -17.21 -22.20
N ILE A 175 -3.17 -17.09 -21.33
CA ILE A 175 -2.95 -17.98 -20.19
C ILE A 175 -3.11 -17.20 -18.90
N ASN A 176 -3.92 -17.70 -18.00
CA ASN A 176 -3.95 -17.25 -16.62
C ASN A 176 -2.67 -17.77 -15.93
N LYS A 177 -1.77 -16.87 -15.54
CA LYS A 177 -0.46 -17.24 -14.95
C LYS A 177 -0.56 -17.76 -13.52
N VAL A 178 -1.70 -17.56 -12.86
CA VAL A 178 -1.94 -18.08 -11.51
C VAL A 178 -2.31 -19.56 -11.56
N THR A 179 -3.20 -19.94 -12.50
CA THR A 179 -3.69 -21.32 -12.63
C THR A 179 -2.94 -22.15 -13.67
N GLY A 180 -2.23 -21.49 -14.59
CA GLY A 180 -1.60 -22.13 -15.76
C GLY A 180 -2.59 -22.56 -16.85
N GLN A 181 -3.88 -22.27 -16.69
CA GLN A 181 -4.92 -22.62 -17.66
C GLN A 181 -5.14 -21.54 -18.71
N GLU A 182 -5.73 -21.91 -19.84
CA GLU A 182 -6.16 -20.94 -20.84
C GLU A 182 -7.28 -20.05 -20.23
N ALA A 183 -7.08 -18.72 -20.33
CA ALA A 183 -8.08 -17.74 -19.89
C ALA A 183 -9.04 -17.43 -21.06
N PRO A 184 -10.33 -17.20 -20.80
CA PRO A 184 -11.27 -16.84 -21.82
C PRO A 184 -11.01 -15.41 -22.33
N TYR A 185 -11.07 -15.22 -23.64
CA TYR A 185 -10.92 -13.92 -24.28
C TYR A 185 -11.77 -13.84 -25.55
N ALA A 186 -12.26 -12.65 -25.87
CA ALA A 186 -12.81 -12.35 -27.17
C ALA A 186 -11.76 -11.61 -28.01
N PHE A 187 -11.77 -11.84 -29.30
CA PHE A 187 -10.85 -11.23 -30.25
C PHE A 187 -11.64 -10.41 -31.28
N LEU A 188 -11.40 -9.11 -31.29
CA LEU A 188 -11.91 -8.22 -32.30
C LEU A 188 -10.88 -8.15 -33.45
N ASP A 189 -10.98 -9.10 -34.38
CA ASP A 189 -10.18 -9.14 -35.59
C ASP A 189 -10.72 -8.08 -36.56
N SER A 190 -9.97 -7.01 -36.77
CA SER A 190 -10.42 -5.86 -37.54
C SER A 190 -10.60 -6.22 -39.01
N PRO A 191 -11.75 -5.95 -39.62
CA PRO A 191 -11.92 -6.11 -41.06
C PRO A 191 -11.09 -5.11 -41.87
N LEU A 192 -10.59 -4.05 -41.24
CA LEU A 192 -9.75 -3.02 -41.87
C LEU A 192 -8.27 -3.37 -41.84
N ARG A 193 -7.91 -4.57 -41.38
CA ARG A 193 -6.51 -5.01 -41.41
C ARG A 193 -5.98 -4.99 -42.83
N PRO A 194 -4.68 -4.71 -43.02
CA PRO A 194 -4.06 -4.79 -44.33
C PRO A 194 -4.22 -6.19 -44.95
N SER A 195 -4.41 -6.27 -46.27
CA SER A 195 -4.66 -7.53 -47.00
C SER A 195 -3.54 -8.56 -46.87
N PHE A 196 -2.32 -8.13 -46.53
CA PHE A 196 -1.19 -9.00 -46.26
C PHE A 196 -1.18 -9.58 -44.84
N VAL A 197 -2.08 -9.15 -43.98
CA VAL A 197 -2.25 -9.74 -42.61
C VAL A 197 -3.34 -10.80 -42.69
N THR A 198 -2.97 -12.03 -42.40
CA THR A 198 -3.91 -13.16 -42.34
C THR A 198 -4.94 -12.99 -41.21
N ALA A 199 -6.19 -13.35 -41.48
CA ALA A 199 -7.22 -13.35 -40.47
C ALA A 199 -6.81 -14.20 -39.24
N GLY A 200 -7.07 -13.69 -38.04
CA GLY A 200 -6.67 -14.34 -36.78
C GLY A 200 -5.24 -14.10 -36.35
N PHE A 201 -4.41 -13.49 -37.18
CA PHE A 201 -3.09 -12.99 -36.79
C PHE A 201 -3.20 -11.59 -36.22
N LEU A 202 -2.51 -11.36 -35.13
CA LEU A 202 -2.52 -10.07 -34.48
C LEU A 202 -2.03 -8.94 -35.39
N SER A 203 -2.81 -7.85 -35.44
CA SER A 203 -2.49 -6.60 -36.13
C SER A 203 -2.66 -5.38 -35.21
N ASN A 204 -2.22 -4.22 -35.67
CA ASN A 204 -2.30 -2.97 -34.91
C ASN A 204 -3.72 -2.41 -34.75
N LEU A 205 -4.70 -2.98 -35.46
CA LEU A 205 -6.11 -2.57 -35.40
C LEU A 205 -6.96 -3.52 -34.55
N ASP A 206 -6.35 -4.58 -34.04
CA ASP A 206 -7.05 -5.62 -33.30
C ASP A 206 -7.12 -5.30 -31.81
N ARG A 207 -8.12 -5.91 -31.19
CA ARG A 207 -8.30 -5.79 -29.74
C ARG A 207 -8.64 -7.14 -29.11
N ILE A 208 -7.95 -7.45 -28.02
CA ILE A 208 -8.27 -8.59 -27.17
C ILE A 208 -9.09 -8.07 -25.99
N ILE A 209 -10.22 -8.71 -25.72
CA ILE A 209 -11.08 -8.41 -24.56
C ILE A 209 -11.02 -9.62 -23.65
N LEU A 210 -10.51 -9.40 -22.44
CA LEU A 210 -10.45 -10.44 -21.41
C LEU A 210 -11.72 -10.40 -20.57
N PHE A 211 -12.16 -11.56 -20.16
CA PHE A 211 -13.31 -11.69 -19.28
C PHE A 211 -13.18 -12.94 -18.41
N GLU A 212 -13.84 -12.92 -17.27
CA GLU A 212 -13.89 -14.06 -16.35
C GLU A 212 -15.28 -14.67 -16.33
N LYS A 213 -15.34 -15.96 -16.06
CA LYS A 213 -16.63 -16.64 -15.86
C LYS A 213 -16.97 -16.62 -14.38
N VAL A 214 -18.02 -15.87 -14.04
CA VAL A 214 -18.57 -15.82 -12.69
C VAL A 214 -19.96 -16.43 -12.72
N GLY A 215 -20.09 -17.63 -12.19
CA GLY A 215 -21.31 -18.41 -12.36
C GLY A 215 -21.63 -18.67 -13.84
N ASN A 216 -22.80 -18.24 -14.28
CA ASN A 216 -23.25 -18.35 -15.66
C ASN A 216 -22.96 -17.10 -16.51
N ASN A 217 -22.35 -16.07 -15.94
CA ASN A 217 -22.13 -14.79 -16.60
C ASN A 217 -20.66 -14.63 -17.03
N ASN A 218 -20.46 -13.88 -18.12
CA ASN A 218 -19.15 -13.41 -18.54
C ASN A 218 -18.92 -12.00 -17.98
N LEU A 219 -18.02 -11.89 -17.02
CA LEU A 219 -17.62 -10.62 -16.45
C LEU A 219 -16.50 -10.03 -17.30
N VAL A 220 -16.77 -8.97 -18.04
CA VAL A 220 -15.74 -8.29 -18.84
C VAL A 220 -14.77 -7.60 -17.91
N THR A 221 -13.48 -7.77 -18.16
CA THR A 221 -12.41 -7.24 -17.31
C THR A 221 -11.50 -6.27 -18.06
N TRP A 222 -10.58 -6.77 -18.82
CA TRP A 222 -9.53 -5.98 -19.43
C TRP A 222 -9.63 -5.87 -20.94
N GLY A 223 -9.17 -4.77 -21.49
CA GLY A 223 -8.94 -4.55 -22.90
C GLY A 223 -7.45 -4.43 -23.21
N LEU A 224 -6.98 -5.13 -24.20
CA LEU A 224 -5.63 -5.05 -24.69
C LEU A 224 -5.64 -4.63 -26.17
N SER A 225 -5.01 -3.53 -26.45
CA SER A 225 -4.85 -2.97 -27.80
C SER A 225 -3.38 -2.86 -28.15
N PHE A 226 -3.05 -3.07 -29.43
CA PHE A 226 -1.69 -3.04 -29.92
C PHE A 226 -1.49 -1.88 -30.89
N PHE A 227 -0.27 -1.34 -30.89
CA PHE A 227 0.13 -0.21 -31.71
C PHE A 227 1.44 -0.53 -32.41
N GLY A 228 1.50 -0.28 -33.69
CA GLY A 228 2.68 -0.49 -34.50
C GLY A 228 2.34 -0.25 -35.96
N ASN A 229 3.36 -0.31 -36.84
CA ASN A 229 3.15 -0.25 -38.28
C ASN A 229 3.23 -1.67 -38.87
N ASP A 230 2.09 -2.22 -39.29
CA ASP A 230 2.00 -3.58 -39.81
C ASP A 230 2.86 -3.83 -41.06
N THR A 231 3.29 -2.78 -41.75
CA THR A 231 4.16 -2.91 -42.94
C THR A 231 5.63 -3.05 -42.59
N THR A 232 6.07 -2.44 -41.49
CA THR A 232 7.49 -2.35 -41.10
C THR A 232 7.77 -2.99 -39.73
N ALA A 233 6.73 -3.24 -38.96
CA ALA A 233 6.90 -3.80 -37.63
C ALA A 233 7.24 -5.29 -37.66
N HIS A 234 8.19 -5.67 -36.87
CA HIS A 234 8.40 -7.07 -36.56
C HIS A 234 7.25 -7.53 -35.62
N LYS A 235 6.44 -8.45 -36.12
CA LYS A 235 5.29 -9.00 -35.43
C LYS A 235 5.70 -10.06 -34.42
N PRO A 236 4.89 -10.29 -33.37
CA PRO A 236 5.13 -11.42 -32.47
C PRO A 236 5.10 -12.74 -33.22
N ARG A 237 6.06 -13.61 -32.95
CA ARG A 237 6.26 -14.91 -33.57
C ARG A 237 6.14 -16.05 -32.57
N ALA A 238 6.13 -17.28 -33.04
CA ALA A 238 6.09 -18.45 -32.18
C ALA A 238 7.19 -18.40 -31.10
N GLY A 239 6.77 -18.59 -29.85
CA GLY A 239 7.64 -18.52 -28.67
C GLY A 239 7.76 -17.15 -28.02
N ASP A 240 7.42 -16.08 -28.73
CA ASP A 240 7.25 -14.77 -28.08
C ASP A 240 6.05 -14.80 -27.12
N SER A 241 6.13 -14.04 -26.06
CA SER A 241 5.01 -13.85 -25.15
C SER A 241 4.96 -12.45 -24.58
N LEU A 242 3.76 -11.98 -24.29
CA LEU A 242 3.53 -10.76 -23.54
C LEU A 242 3.06 -11.14 -22.13
N ASN A 243 3.81 -10.76 -21.13
CA ASN A 243 3.42 -10.94 -19.73
C ASN A 243 2.77 -9.67 -19.20
N ILE A 244 1.60 -9.82 -18.61
CA ILE A 244 0.86 -8.76 -17.94
C ILE A 244 0.75 -9.12 -16.45
N VAL A 245 1.19 -8.22 -15.60
CA VAL A 245 1.12 -8.36 -14.14
C VAL A 245 0.20 -7.28 -13.60
N THR A 246 -0.76 -7.68 -12.80
CA THR A 246 -1.69 -6.78 -12.12
C THR A 246 -1.39 -6.69 -10.62
N THR A 247 -1.94 -5.68 -9.96
CA THR A 247 -1.99 -5.63 -8.50
C THR A 247 -2.99 -6.66 -7.99
N PHE A 248 -2.71 -7.20 -6.80
CA PHE A 248 -3.56 -8.16 -6.12
C PHE A 248 -3.92 -7.57 -4.75
N PRO A 249 -5.15 -7.14 -4.54
CA PRO A 249 -5.66 -6.89 -3.20
C PRO A 249 -5.60 -8.16 -2.34
N PHE A 250 -5.60 -8.01 -1.03
CA PHE A 250 -5.65 -9.17 -0.14
C PHE A 250 -6.96 -9.93 -0.31
N SER A 251 -6.86 -11.24 -0.27
CA SER A 251 -7.98 -12.17 -0.29
C SER A 251 -8.16 -12.81 1.09
N SER A 252 -9.31 -13.40 1.33
CA SER A 252 -9.58 -14.16 2.56
C SER A 252 -8.66 -15.38 2.78
N LYS A 253 -7.83 -15.72 1.79
CA LYS A 253 -6.85 -16.81 1.84
C LYS A 253 -5.45 -16.36 2.16
N ASP A 254 -5.19 -15.05 2.18
CA ASP A 254 -3.86 -14.54 2.44
C ASP A 254 -3.56 -14.61 3.94
N GLU A 255 -2.43 -15.19 4.27
CA GLU A 255 -1.92 -15.37 5.62
C GLU A 255 -0.47 -14.89 5.68
N PHE A 256 -0.18 -13.97 6.57
CA PHE A 256 1.16 -13.45 6.80
C PHE A 256 1.61 -13.85 8.19
N ARG A 257 2.77 -14.52 8.29
CA ARG A 257 3.37 -14.90 9.57
C ARG A 257 4.59 -14.04 9.83
N LEU A 258 4.57 -13.38 10.97
CA LEU A 258 5.67 -12.59 11.49
C LEU A 258 6.24 -13.27 12.73
N THR A 259 7.55 -13.28 12.85
CA THR A 259 8.22 -13.76 14.07
C THR A 259 9.00 -12.61 14.65
N SER A 260 8.62 -12.15 15.82
CA SER A 260 9.40 -11.19 16.59
C SER A 260 10.33 -11.91 17.56
N LYS A 261 11.43 -11.28 17.87
CA LYS A 261 12.23 -11.67 19.04
C LYS A 261 11.83 -10.72 20.16
N ALA A 262 11.47 -11.28 21.31
CA ALA A 262 11.24 -10.47 22.52
C ALA A 262 12.43 -9.54 22.73
N THR A 263 12.15 -8.29 22.99
CA THR A 263 13.20 -7.30 23.33
C THR A 263 13.93 -7.81 24.56
N LYS A 264 15.17 -8.20 24.39
CA LYS A 264 16.02 -8.63 25.49
C LYS A 264 16.77 -7.40 26.00
N VAL A 265 16.53 -7.06 27.25
CA VAL A 265 17.34 -6.02 27.92
C VAL A 265 18.76 -6.56 28.02
N ASP A 266 19.69 -5.92 27.34
CA ASP A 266 21.12 -6.15 27.48
C ASP A 266 21.72 -5.01 28.33
N ASP A 267 21.83 -5.24 29.62
CA ASP A 267 22.35 -4.24 30.58
C ASP A 267 23.72 -3.71 30.20
N LYS A 268 24.55 -4.54 29.57
CA LYS A 268 25.89 -4.11 29.13
C LYS A 268 25.80 -3.19 27.90
N ALA A 269 24.94 -3.50 26.95
CA ALA A 269 24.69 -2.64 25.82
C ALA A 269 23.99 -1.34 26.26
N ALA A 270 23.05 -1.42 27.21
CA ALA A 270 22.39 -0.27 27.81
C ALA A 270 23.35 0.65 28.54
N ALA A 271 24.31 0.12 29.30
CA ALA A 271 25.34 0.91 29.97
C ALA A 271 26.23 1.68 28.96
N ALA A 272 26.58 1.07 27.85
CA ALA A 272 27.30 1.75 26.76
C ALA A 272 26.49 2.86 26.09
N LEU A 273 25.17 2.72 26.05
CA LEU A 273 24.24 3.70 25.45
C LEU A 273 24.03 4.93 26.36
N LEU A 274 24.34 4.86 27.66
CA LEU A 274 24.27 6.03 28.55
C LEU A 274 25.12 7.21 28.04
N ASP A 275 26.20 6.93 27.27
CA ASP A 275 27.01 7.97 26.66
C ASP A 275 26.32 8.74 25.53
N LEU A 276 25.26 8.20 24.97
CA LEU A 276 24.44 8.86 23.95
C LEU A 276 23.43 9.85 24.53
N ILE A 277 23.21 9.83 25.84
CA ILE A 277 22.28 10.74 26.49
C ILE A 277 22.67 12.19 26.22
N LYS A 278 21.73 12.96 25.74
CA LYS A 278 21.91 14.38 25.40
C LYS A 278 20.80 15.23 26.01
N VAL A 279 21.16 16.47 26.25
CA VAL A 279 20.22 17.52 26.63
C VAL A 279 19.99 18.40 25.39
N VAL A 280 18.75 18.63 25.04
CA VAL A 280 18.38 19.36 23.81
C VAL A 280 17.33 20.43 24.13
N PRO A 281 17.56 21.67 23.72
CA PRO A 281 18.77 22.21 23.11
C PRO A 281 19.88 22.42 24.12
N ASN A 282 21.12 22.31 23.70
CA ASN A 282 22.28 22.64 24.55
C ASN A 282 23.32 23.38 23.72
N PRO A 283 23.52 24.70 23.93
CA PRO A 283 22.88 25.50 24.97
C PRO A 283 21.42 25.78 24.70
N TYR A 284 20.61 25.94 25.75
CA TYR A 284 19.29 26.50 25.64
C TYR A 284 19.38 28.03 25.51
N VAL A 285 18.93 28.58 24.38
CA VAL A 285 19.04 30.02 24.09
C VAL A 285 17.63 30.59 23.87
N ALA A 286 17.17 31.37 24.81
CA ALA A 286 15.89 32.08 24.78
C ALA A 286 14.63 31.22 24.66
N ALA A 287 14.53 30.35 23.66
CA ALA A 287 13.40 29.46 23.42
C ALA A 287 13.80 28.28 22.52
N ALA A 288 13.08 27.18 22.58
CA ALA A 288 13.20 26.04 21.67
C ALA A 288 12.09 26.06 20.60
N GLN A 289 12.33 25.44 19.44
CA GLN A 289 11.37 25.46 18.32
C GLN A 289 10.07 24.71 18.60
N TRP A 290 10.09 23.77 19.51
CA TRP A 290 8.92 22.95 19.87
C TRP A 290 8.11 23.53 21.04
N GLU A 291 8.60 24.60 21.66
CA GLU A 291 7.85 25.24 22.74
C GLU A 291 6.55 25.84 22.23
N PRO A 292 5.43 25.63 22.93
CA PRO A 292 4.18 26.25 22.56
C PRO A 292 4.26 27.76 22.68
N ARG A 293 3.54 28.46 21.82
CA ARG A 293 3.44 29.92 21.91
C ARG A 293 2.92 30.33 23.28
N ASN A 294 3.55 31.38 23.84
CA ASN A 294 3.05 31.94 25.08
C ASN A 294 1.57 32.33 24.94
N PRO A 295 0.66 31.72 25.71
CA PRO A 295 -0.77 32.04 25.65
C PRO A 295 -1.09 33.38 26.29
N PHE A 296 -0.12 34.00 26.97
CA PHE A 296 -0.31 35.27 27.68
C PHE A 296 0.46 36.41 27.00
N ASP A 297 -0.09 37.63 27.00
CA ASP A 297 0.56 38.80 26.44
C ASP A 297 1.78 39.28 27.25
N THR A 298 1.89 38.83 28.50
CA THR A 298 2.97 39.17 29.42
C THR A 298 3.40 37.95 30.20
N GLY A 299 4.68 37.91 30.57
CA GLY A 299 5.25 36.82 31.36
C GLY A 299 6.02 35.81 30.53
N ARG A 300 6.48 34.78 31.19
CA ARG A 300 7.23 33.67 30.61
C ARG A 300 6.28 32.66 30.02
N GLY A 301 6.44 32.34 28.74
CA GLY A 301 5.79 31.17 28.13
C GLY A 301 6.32 29.85 28.67
N PRO A 302 5.65 28.74 28.36
CA PRO A 302 6.18 27.41 28.68
C PRO A 302 7.58 27.26 28.07
N ARG A 303 8.49 26.69 28.85
CA ARG A 303 9.87 26.39 28.40
C ARG A 303 10.17 24.94 28.70
N GLU A 304 10.78 24.27 27.76
CA GLU A 304 11.03 22.84 27.85
C GLU A 304 12.46 22.51 27.40
N LEU A 305 13.09 21.66 28.17
CA LEU A 305 14.40 21.11 27.89
C LEU A 305 14.25 19.58 27.92
N HIS A 306 14.70 18.93 26.85
CA HIS A 306 14.52 17.49 26.70
C HIS A 306 15.82 16.75 26.98
N PHE A 307 15.74 15.70 27.81
CA PHE A 307 16.75 14.68 27.96
C PHE A 307 16.41 13.53 27.02
N THR A 308 17.29 13.19 26.11
CA THR A 308 17.05 12.17 25.08
C THR A 308 17.97 10.98 25.22
N HIS A 309 17.60 9.84 24.59
CA HIS A 309 18.30 8.56 24.67
C HIS A 309 18.36 7.97 26.10
N LEU A 310 17.31 8.24 26.87
CA LEU A 310 17.21 7.72 28.22
C LEU A 310 16.85 6.22 28.22
N PRO A 311 17.32 5.46 29.21
CA PRO A 311 16.82 4.10 29.44
C PRO A 311 15.38 4.14 29.98
N LEU A 312 14.68 3.01 29.90
CA LEU A 312 13.27 2.87 30.29
C LEU A 312 12.93 3.44 31.67
N LYS A 313 13.87 3.29 32.62
CA LYS A 313 13.73 3.81 33.98
C LYS A 313 15.01 4.50 34.42
N CYS A 314 14.89 5.76 34.76
CA CYS A 314 15.98 6.50 35.38
C CYS A 314 15.48 7.71 36.16
N THR A 315 16.32 8.20 37.06
CA THR A 315 16.08 9.43 37.79
C THR A 315 17.11 10.46 37.36
N ILE A 316 16.67 11.62 36.92
CA ILE A 316 17.52 12.73 36.48
C ILE A 316 17.54 13.78 37.61
N ARG A 317 18.70 14.02 38.21
CA ARG A 317 18.87 15.07 39.19
C ARG A 317 19.70 16.21 38.61
N ILE A 318 19.19 17.43 38.72
CA ILE A 318 19.78 18.63 38.16
C ILE A 318 20.38 19.49 39.31
N TYR A 319 21.59 19.96 39.10
CA TYR A 319 22.32 20.73 40.09
C TYR A 319 22.93 21.99 39.50
N THR A 320 23.16 23.01 40.33
CA THR A 320 24.02 24.12 39.99
C THR A 320 25.48 23.64 39.96
N VAL A 321 26.42 24.43 39.40
CA VAL A 321 27.87 24.14 39.44
C VAL A 321 28.44 24.10 40.86
N GLN A 322 27.71 24.66 41.82
CA GLN A 322 28.10 24.62 43.24
C GLN A 322 27.56 23.38 43.96
N GLY A 323 26.80 22.53 43.26
CA GLY A 323 26.25 21.30 43.82
C GLY A 323 24.90 21.45 44.51
N GLU A 324 24.22 22.59 44.36
CA GLU A 324 22.88 22.81 44.89
C GLU A 324 21.85 22.09 44.01
N HIS A 325 20.99 21.30 44.64
CA HIS A 325 19.93 20.57 43.96
C HIS A 325 18.82 21.51 43.44
N VAL A 326 18.59 21.48 42.13
CA VAL A 326 17.63 22.34 41.42
C VAL A 326 16.31 21.62 41.20
N ALA A 327 16.33 20.45 40.59
CA ALA A 327 15.15 19.68 40.25
C ALA A 327 15.46 18.19 40.13
N THR A 328 14.41 17.38 40.24
CA THR A 328 14.44 15.94 39.92
C THR A 328 13.37 15.65 38.88
N VAL A 329 13.73 14.92 37.84
CA VAL A 329 12.82 14.43 36.81
C VAL A 329 12.85 12.90 36.85
N GLU A 330 11.72 12.28 37.09
CA GLU A 330 11.58 10.82 37.06
C GLU A 330 11.18 10.41 35.66
N HIS A 331 11.90 9.46 35.08
CA HIS A 331 11.57 8.85 33.81
C HIS A 331 11.24 7.38 34.02
N ASN A 332 9.99 7.02 33.72
CA ASN A 332 9.49 5.65 33.78
C ASN A 332 8.60 5.40 32.59
N SER A 333 9.19 5.00 31.49
CA SER A 333 8.50 4.70 30.24
C SER A 333 8.11 3.23 30.18
N THR A 334 6.89 2.93 29.76
CA THR A 334 6.45 1.57 29.42
C THR A 334 6.64 1.26 27.92
N PHE A 335 7.01 2.28 27.14
CA PHE A 335 7.27 2.22 25.69
C PHE A 335 8.73 2.62 25.43
N GLU A 336 9.22 2.43 24.22
CA GLU A 336 10.55 2.85 23.79
C GLU A 336 10.64 4.39 23.62
N ASP A 337 10.07 5.14 24.54
CA ASP A 337 10.22 6.59 24.63
C ASP A 337 11.42 6.92 25.52
N GLY A 338 12.54 7.20 24.88
CA GLY A 338 13.78 7.59 25.54
C GLY A 338 13.88 9.09 25.82
N THR A 339 12.78 9.82 25.98
CA THR A 339 12.77 11.27 26.17
C THR A 339 12.07 11.65 27.47
N ALA A 340 12.69 12.52 28.25
CA ALA A 340 12.07 13.16 29.42
C ALA A 340 12.12 14.68 29.26
N GLU A 341 10.99 15.32 29.53
CA GLU A 341 10.82 16.76 29.46
C GLU A 341 10.98 17.39 30.82
N TRP A 342 11.65 18.54 30.87
CA TRP A 342 11.76 19.35 32.07
C TRP A 342 11.33 20.78 31.78
N ASP A 343 10.40 21.29 32.62
CA ASP A 343 9.80 22.61 32.54
C ASP A 343 10.73 23.77 32.90
N MET A 344 12.01 23.47 33.13
CA MET A 344 13.04 24.43 33.53
C MET A 344 12.67 25.22 34.81
N LEU A 345 11.92 24.59 35.70
CA LEU A 345 11.61 25.15 37.01
C LEU A 345 12.40 24.41 38.11
N THR A 346 12.70 25.13 39.18
CA THR A 346 13.27 24.52 40.39
C THR A 346 12.20 23.63 41.08
N LYS A 347 12.64 22.83 42.06
CA LYS A 347 11.77 22.04 42.92
C LYS A 347 10.68 22.89 43.60
N ASP A 348 10.96 24.19 43.80
CA ASP A 348 10.04 25.16 44.43
C ASP A 348 9.20 25.94 43.38
N LYS A 349 9.18 25.45 42.12
CA LYS A 349 8.49 26.05 40.96
C LYS A 349 8.89 27.48 40.62
N LEU A 350 10.14 27.81 40.86
CA LEU A 350 10.74 29.08 40.48
C LEU A 350 11.57 28.92 39.20
N ASP A 351 11.65 30.00 38.42
CA ASP A 351 12.48 30.04 37.22
C ASP A 351 13.98 29.84 37.57
N ILE A 352 14.66 29.01 36.79
CA ILE A 352 16.09 28.86 36.91
C ILE A 352 16.85 30.08 36.38
N ALA A 353 17.99 30.36 36.95
CA ALA A 353 18.89 31.40 36.48
C ALA A 353 19.64 30.97 35.21
N TYR A 354 20.13 31.93 34.43
CA TYR A 354 21.06 31.65 33.34
C TYR A 354 22.41 31.16 33.92
N GLY A 355 22.97 30.15 33.28
CA GLY A 355 24.22 29.59 33.77
C GLY A 355 24.44 28.15 33.25
N ILE A 356 25.44 27.53 33.82
CA ILE A 356 25.77 26.12 33.56
C ILE A 356 25.18 25.27 34.68
N TYR A 357 24.55 24.17 34.27
CA TYR A 357 23.99 23.18 35.16
C TYR A 357 24.65 21.82 34.93
N VAL A 358 24.70 21.04 35.98
CA VAL A 358 25.16 19.64 35.96
C VAL A 358 23.94 18.74 36.15
N TYR A 359 23.84 17.70 35.36
CA TYR A 359 22.84 16.67 35.56
C TYR A 359 23.51 15.34 35.92
N HIS A 360 22.84 14.60 36.78
CA HIS A 360 23.18 13.23 37.14
C HIS A 360 22.00 12.34 36.82
N ILE A 361 22.18 11.35 35.97
CA ILE A 361 21.21 10.34 35.64
C ILE A 361 21.63 9.05 36.34
N ASP A 362 20.67 8.52 37.11
CA ASP A 362 20.79 7.27 37.82
C ASP A 362 19.80 6.27 37.21
N ALA A 363 20.31 5.25 36.55
CA ALA A 363 19.56 4.19 35.90
C ALA A 363 19.77 2.86 36.63
N PRO A 364 18.87 2.46 37.51
CA PRO A 364 19.02 1.28 38.35
C PRO A 364 19.27 0.00 37.52
N GLY A 365 20.36 -0.73 37.85
CA GLY A 365 20.79 -1.95 37.16
C GLY A 365 21.55 -1.71 35.83
N ILE A 366 21.61 -0.49 35.34
CA ILE A 366 22.32 -0.13 34.09
C ILE A 366 23.58 0.67 34.41
N GLY A 367 23.47 1.76 35.20
CA GLY A 367 24.61 2.61 35.55
C GLY A 367 24.21 4.06 35.77
N GLU A 368 25.21 4.91 35.81
CA GLU A 368 25.05 6.34 36.06
C GLU A 368 25.70 7.18 34.96
N LYS A 369 25.17 8.36 34.70
CA LYS A 369 25.73 9.33 33.76
C LYS A 369 25.71 10.73 34.36
N VAL A 370 26.84 11.41 34.29
CA VAL A 370 26.96 12.83 34.63
C VAL A 370 27.24 13.63 33.35
N GLY A 371 26.57 14.74 33.21
CA GLY A 371 26.80 15.65 32.11
C GLY A 371 26.46 17.09 32.48
N LYS A 372 26.58 18.00 31.51
CA LYS A 372 26.34 19.43 31.73
C LYS A 372 25.58 20.04 30.55
N PHE A 373 24.82 21.06 30.83
CA PHE A 373 24.18 21.91 29.81
C PHE A 373 24.23 23.37 30.26
N ALA A 374 24.03 24.26 29.30
CA ALA A 374 24.02 25.69 29.53
C ALA A 374 22.65 26.30 29.19
N VAL A 375 22.24 27.25 30.01
CA VAL A 375 21.05 28.08 29.77
C VAL A 375 21.54 29.52 29.58
N ILE A 376 21.24 30.09 28.43
CA ILE A 376 21.69 31.40 27.98
C ILE A 376 20.46 32.27 27.70
N LYS A 377 20.56 33.56 27.95
CA LYS A 377 19.48 34.50 27.72
C LYS A 377 19.27 34.77 26.21
#